data_b7df84db09f8e020f6eac4cc1f038505
#
_entry.id   b7df84db09f8e020f6eac4cc1f038505
#
_cell.length_a   1.000
_cell.length_b   1.000
_cell.length_c   1.000
_cell.angle_alpha   90.00
_cell.angle_beta   90.00
_cell.angle_gamma   90.00
#
_symmetry.space_group_name_H-M   'P 1'
#
loop_
_entity.id
_entity.type
_entity.pdbx_description
1 polymer ?
#
loop_
_entity_poly.entity_id
_entity_poly.type
_entity_poly.pdbx_seq_one_letter_code
_entity_poly.pdbx_strand_id
1 'polypeptide(L)'
;FRDGASYLLPEDMKKIKRPIIGYMGWITSRRLDADLMYEAAKRLPECSMVLVGGEDDYFKSHKLHSLGNVFFLGEKQQAETAAYMAHFDVCINPQSVNDITIGNYPRKVDEYLALGKPVVATKTKTMEIFNGYVYNCTGADEYVQSIRAALEKDTPEERKRRMEFAHTHTWENSVSKLYNYINQL
;
A
#
# COMPACT_ATOMS: atom_id res chain seq x y z
N PHE A 1 13.80 -3.30 -5.62
CA PHE A 1 13.93 -4.10 -4.39
C PHE A 1 14.87 -5.26 -4.67
N ARG A 2 15.73 -5.64 -3.69
CA ARG A 2 16.66 -6.75 -3.86
C ARG A 2 16.02 -8.02 -3.29
N ASP A 3 16.02 -9.09 -4.05
CA ASP A 3 15.54 -10.40 -3.59
C ASP A 3 16.33 -10.85 -2.36
N GLY A 4 15.61 -11.34 -1.34
CA GLY A 4 16.22 -11.84 -0.11
C GLY A 4 16.89 -10.77 0.78
N ALA A 5 16.72 -9.47 0.48
CA ALA A 5 17.28 -8.40 1.29
C ALA A 5 16.62 -8.38 2.67
N SER A 6 17.45 -8.39 3.72
CA SER A 6 17.01 -8.10 5.08
C SER A 6 17.05 -6.59 5.29
N TYR A 7 15.90 -6.00 5.59
CA TYR A 7 15.80 -4.58 5.90
C TYR A 7 15.80 -4.37 7.41
N LEU A 8 16.67 -3.49 7.90
CA LEU A 8 16.68 -3.10 9.31
C LEU A 8 15.39 -2.34 9.65
N LEU A 9 14.86 -2.60 10.85
CA LEU A 9 13.70 -1.88 11.36
C LEU A 9 14.07 -0.40 11.58
N PRO A 10 13.37 0.55 10.93
CA PRO A 10 13.58 1.97 11.15
C PRO A 10 13.40 2.37 12.60
N GLU A 11 14.22 3.32 13.08
CA GLU A 11 14.28 3.71 14.49
C GLU A 11 12.93 4.23 15.01
N ASP A 12 12.26 5.04 14.19
CA ASP A 12 10.96 5.63 14.51
C ASP A 12 9.78 4.64 14.46
N MET A 13 10.01 3.43 13.93
CA MET A 13 9.04 2.33 13.98
C MET A 13 9.20 1.41 15.20
N LYS A 14 10.32 1.45 15.91
CA LYS A 14 10.62 0.50 17.00
C LYS A 14 9.61 0.47 18.14
N LYS A 15 8.93 1.60 18.39
CA LYS A 15 7.93 1.74 19.45
C LYS A 15 6.49 1.53 18.98
N ILE A 16 6.28 1.33 17.68
CA ILE A 16 4.95 1.14 17.10
C ILE A 16 4.53 -0.31 17.27
N LYS A 17 3.35 -0.51 17.87
CA LYS A 17 2.80 -1.85 18.11
C LYS A 17 2.34 -2.50 16.81
N ARG A 18 2.57 -3.78 16.69
CA ARG A 18 2.05 -4.60 15.59
C ARG A 18 0.64 -5.13 15.93
N PRO A 19 -0.22 -5.47 14.92
CA PRO A 19 0.07 -5.43 13.49
C PRO A 19 0.12 -4.00 12.94
N ILE A 20 0.95 -3.78 11.91
CA ILE A 20 1.12 -2.50 11.24
C ILE A 20 0.41 -2.50 9.88
N ILE A 21 -0.55 -1.60 9.73
CA ILE A 21 -1.21 -1.26 8.47
C ILE A 21 -0.45 -0.07 7.89
N GLY A 22 0.29 -0.26 6.78
CA GLY A 22 1.21 0.74 6.26
C GLY A 22 0.79 1.37 4.95
N TYR A 23 1.02 2.67 4.81
CA TYR A 23 0.98 3.42 3.57
C TYR A 23 2.31 4.14 3.35
N MET A 24 2.83 4.07 2.12
CA MET A 24 4.04 4.78 1.69
C MET A 24 3.73 5.69 0.50
N GLY A 25 4.05 6.97 0.62
CA GLY A 25 3.94 7.95 -0.45
C GLY A 25 3.32 9.27 -0.01
N TRP A 26 3.18 10.21 -0.92
CA TRP A 26 2.60 11.52 -0.64
C TRP A 26 1.14 11.39 -0.17
N ILE A 27 0.86 11.92 1.01
CA ILE A 27 -0.45 11.84 1.69
C ILE A 27 -1.24 13.09 1.29
N THR A 28 -2.08 12.94 0.26
CA THR A 28 -2.81 14.07 -0.33
C THR A 28 -4.29 13.73 -0.55
N SER A 29 -5.14 14.67 -0.20
CA SER A 29 -6.60 14.61 -0.38
C SER A 29 -7.04 14.45 -1.84
N ARG A 30 -6.18 14.84 -2.78
CA ARG A 30 -6.43 14.64 -4.23
C ARG A 30 -6.42 13.16 -4.63
N ARG A 31 -5.75 12.30 -3.86
CA ARG A 31 -5.52 10.89 -4.22
C ARG A 31 -6.01 9.91 -3.18
N LEU A 32 -6.06 10.30 -1.91
CA LEU A 32 -6.39 9.39 -0.81
C LEU A 32 -7.71 9.76 -0.17
N ASP A 33 -8.47 8.76 0.19
CA ASP A 33 -9.71 8.85 0.93
C ASP A 33 -9.39 8.86 2.44
N ALA A 34 -9.31 10.06 3.01
CA ALA A 34 -8.98 10.26 4.41
C ALA A 34 -10.07 9.74 5.35
N ASP A 35 -11.35 9.81 4.95
CA ASP A 35 -12.46 9.28 5.74
C ASP A 35 -12.46 7.76 5.76
N LEU A 36 -12.16 7.09 4.64
CA LEU A 36 -11.95 5.65 4.60
C LEU A 36 -10.81 5.23 5.54
N MET A 37 -9.69 5.96 5.52
CA MET A 37 -8.55 5.70 6.42
C MET A 37 -8.93 5.90 7.88
N TYR A 38 -9.69 6.95 8.19
CA TYR A 38 -10.19 7.21 9.55
C TYR A 38 -11.11 6.09 10.04
N GLU A 39 -12.10 5.68 9.24
CA GLU A 39 -13.01 4.59 9.60
C GLU A 39 -12.27 3.25 9.76
N ALA A 40 -11.30 2.96 8.90
CA ALA A 40 -10.47 1.76 9.02
C ALA A 40 -9.66 1.77 10.33
N ALA A 41 -8.94 2.86 10.63
CA ALA A 41 -8.12 2.97 11.83
C ALA A 41 -8.97 2.93 13.12
N LYS A 42 -10.12 3.62 13.12
CA LYS A 42 -11.05 3.64 14.26
C LYS A 42 -11.63 2.25 14.58
N ARG A 43 -11.88 1.44 13.56
CA ARG A 43 -12.50 0.09 13.68
C ARG A 43 -11.48 -1.03 13.87
N LEU A 44 -10.18 -0.70 13.78
CA LEU A 44 -9.05 -1.61 14.01
C LEU A 44 -8.12 -1.05 15.10
N PRO A 45 -8.63 -0.80 16.33
CA PRO A 45 -7.83 -0.21 17.40
C PRO A 45 -6.68 -1.11 17.86
N GLU A 46 -6.76 -2.41 17.56
CA GLU A 46 -5.70 -3.38 17.79
C GLU A 46 -4.50 -3.25 16.84
N CYS A 47 -4.67 -2.57 15.71
CA CYS A 47 -3.64 -2.32 14.72
C CYS A 47 -3.09 -0.90 14.81
N SER A 48 -1.84 -0.71 14.41
CA SER A 48 -1.24 0.61 14.21
C SER A 48 -1.27 0.97 12.72
N MET A 49 -1.90 2.09 12.37
CA MET A 49 -1.84 2.65 11.01
C MET A 49 -0.63 3.56 10.90
N VAL A 50 0.31 3.20 10.02
CA VAL A 50 1.57 3.92 9.83
C VAL A 50 1.59 4.55 8.45
N LEU A 51 1.67 5.87 8.41
CA LEU A 51 1.63 6.69 7.21
C LEU A 51 2.98 7.35 7.01
N VAL A 52 3.68 6.98 5.93
CA VAL A 52 5.02 7.47 5.63
C VAL A 52 5.00 8.31 4.37
N GLY A 53 5.28 9.60 4.52
CA GLY A 53 5.29 10.58 3.44
C GLY A 53 4.90 11.97 3.94
N GLY A 54 5.08 12.96 3.09
CA GLY A 54 4.61 14.32 3.36
C GLY A 54 3.09 14.43 3.24
N GLU A 55 2.50 15.35 3.99
CA GLU A 55 1.06 15.60 4.05
C GLU A 55 0.69 16.93 3.40
N ASP A 56 -0.47 16.98 2.72
CA ASP A 56 -1.10 18.25 2.35
C ASP A 56 -1.82 18.89 3.55
N ASP A 57 -2.25 20.14 3.39
CA ASP A 57 -2.87 20.91 4.50
C ASP A 57 -4.22 20.33 4.93
N TYR A 58 -4.92 19.63 4.03
CA TYR A 58 -6.15 18.93 4.36
C TYR A 58 -5.87 17.78 5.34
N PHE A 59 -4.88 16.92 5.02
CA PHE A 59 -4.52 15.81 5.90
C PHE A 59 -3.99 16.29 7.24
N LYS A 60 -3.14 17.32 7.29
CA LYS A 60 -2.63 17.91 8.55
C LYS A 60 -3.73 18.34 9.51
N SER A 61 -4.88 18.78 8.99
CA SER A 61 -6.04 19.21 9.79
C SER A 61 -7.11 18.12 9.98
N HIS A 62 -6.95 16.95 9.36
CA HIS A 62 -7.95 15.90 9.35
C HIS A 62 -8.06 15.20 10.72
N LYS A 63 -9.29 14.80 11.10
CA LYS A 63 -9.58 14.04 12.34
C LYS A 63 -8.78 12.73 12.50
N LEU A 64 -8.13 12.23 11.43
CA LEU A 64 -7.25 11.06 11.47
C LEU A 64 -6.12 11.24 12.48
N HIS A 65 -5.60 12.46 12.67
CA HIS A 65 -4.60 12.79 13.69
C HIS A 65 -5.09 12.65 15.14
N SER A 66 -6.41 12.60 15.38
CA SER A 66 -6.97 12.42 16.73
C SER A 66 -6.93 10.97 17.22
N LEU A 67 -6.63 10.03 16.34
CA LEU A 67 -6.62 8.61 16.69
C LEU A 67 -5.25 8.18 17.26
N GLY A 68 -5.23 7.60 18.45
CA GLY A 68 -4.00 7.19 19.15
C GLY A 68 -3.26 6.02 18.53
N ASN A 69 -3.86 5.34 17.54
CA ASN A 69 -3.25 4.24 16.79
C ASN A 69 -2.85 4.62 15.36
N VAL A 70 -2.81 5.91 15.03
CA VAL A 70 -2.36 6.42 13.73
C VAL A 70 -1.04 7.19 13.91
N PHE A 71 -0.05 6.86 13.12
CA PHE A 71 1.31 7.40 13.21
C PHE A 71 1.72 8.00 11.86
N PHE A 72 1.99 9.29 11.84
CA PHE A 72 2.53 10.00 10.69
C PHE A 72 4.04 10.14 10.87
N LEU A 73 4.82 9.48 10.02
CA LEU A 73 6.29 9.44 10.16
C LEU A 73 7.01 10.47 9.28
N GLY A 74 6.24 11.27 8.52
CA GLY A 74 6.79 12.29 7.64
C GLY A 74 7.51 11.72 6.42
N GLU A 75 8.13 12.62 5.67
CA GLU A 75 8.84 12.31 4.45
C GLU A 75 10.14 11.55 4.73
N LYS A 76 10.47 10.58 3.87
CA LYS A 76 11.70 9.77 3.94
C LYS A 76 12.45 9.82 2.62
N GLN A 77 13.75 9.60 2.69
CA GLN A 77 14.55 9.46 1.48
C GLN A 77 14.17 8.19 0.72
N GLN A 78 14.24 8.23 -0.61
CA GLN A 78 13.85 7.09 -1.45
C GLN A 78 14.61 5.79 -1.10
N ALA A 79 15.87 5.89 -0.69
CA ALA A 79 16.67 4.74 -0.28
C ALA A 79 16.16 4.05 0.99
N GLU A 80 15.40 4.75 1.83
CA GLU A 80 14.86 4.23 3.09
C GLU A 80 13.47 3.59 2.94
N THR A 81 12.72 3.96 1.88
CA THR A 81 11.31 3.57 1.72
C THR A 81 11.08 2.06 1.78
N ALA A 82 11.99 1.27 1.20
CA ALA A 82 11.91 -0.18 1.22
C ALA A 82 11.97 -0.75 2.66
N ALA A 83 12.77 -0.15 3.54
CA ALA A 83 12.86 -0.59 4.93
C ALA A 83 11.54 -0.38 5.70
N TYR A 84 10.86 0.74 5.49
CA TYR A 84 9.54 0.98 6.09
C TYR A 84 8.51 -0.03 5.57
N MET A 85 8.39 -0.17 4.25
CA MET A 85 7.43 -1.09 3.63
C MET A 85 7.67 -2.55 4.02
N ALA A 86 8.94 -2.96 4.15
CA ALA A 86 9.30 -4.31 4.58
C ALA A 86 8.77 -4.65 5.99
N HIS A 87 8.56 -3.66 6.82
CA HIS A 87 8.07 -3.84 8.21
C HIS A 87 6.56 -3.62 8.36
N PHE A 88 5.81 -3.33 7.30
CA PHE A 88 4.34 -3.36 7.34
C PHE A 88 3.84 -4.80 7.35
N ASP A 89 2.75 -5.08 8.07
CA ASP A 89 2.07 -6.37 8.05
C ASP A 89 1.05 -6.45 6.91
N VAL A 90 0.33 -5.35 6.68
CA VAL A 90 -0.56 -5.15 5.53
C VAL A 90 -0.27 -3.77 4.93
N CYS A 91 -0.15 -3.69 3.62
CA CYS A 91 -0.04 -2.42 2.90
C CYS A 91 -1.41 -1.97 2.41
N ILE A 92 -1.65 -0.66 2.40
CA ILE A 92 -2.92 -0.10 1.94
C ILE A 92 -2.74 0.85 0.76
N ASN A 93 -3.74 0.86 -0.14
CA ASN A 93 -3.89 1.87 -1.18
C ASN A 93 -5.33 2.43 -1.16
N PRO A 94 -5.65 3.31 -0.18
CA PRO A 94 -6.98 3.87 0.03
C PRO A 94 -7.23 5.03 -0.93
N GLN A 95 -7.32 4.72 -2.23
CA GLN A 95 -7.42 5.71 -3.28
C GLN A 95 -8.83 6.28 -3.36
N SER A 96 -8.95 7.62 -3.39
CA SER A 96 -10.18 8.30 -3.80
C SER A 96 -10.47 8.01 -5.27
N VAL A 97 -11.73 7.77 -5.63
CA VAL A 97 -12.14 7.55 -7.02
C VAL A 97 -12.62 8.89 -7.60
N ASN A 98 -11.80 9.50 -8.42
CA ASN A 98 -12.05 10.79 -9.07
C ASN A 98 -11.35 10.84 -10.44
N ASP A 99 -11.51 11.93 -11.19
CA ASP A 99 -10.95 12.10 -12.55
C ASP A 99 -9.42 12.00 -12.60
N ILE A 100 -8.72 12.30 -11.49
CA ILE A 100 -7.26 12.21 -11.39
C ILE A 100 -6.81 10.77 -11.18
N THR A 101 -7.60 9.98 -10.45
CA THR A 101 -7.17 8.67 -9.94
C THR A 101 -7.75 7.49 -10.71
N ILE A 102 -8.89 7.67 -11.40
CA ILE A 102 -9.65 6.57 -12.02
C ILE A 102 -8.84 5.78 -13.05
N GLY A 103 -7.92 6.43 -13.76
CA GLY A 103 -7.02 5.81 -14.76
C GLY A 103 -5.58 5.65 -14.32
N ASN A 104 -5.27 5.98 -13.07
CA ASN A 104 -3.88 6.00 -12.59
C ASN A 104 -3.40 4.59 -12.25
N TYR A 105 -2.26 4.19 -12.84
CA TYR A 105 -1.58 2.95 -12.47
C TYR A 105 -0.92 3.07 -11.10
N PRO A 106 -1.28 2.22 -10.13
CA PRO A 106 -0.80 2.36 -8.75
C PRO A 106 0.56 1.65 -8.53
N ARG A 107 1.66 2.24 -9.02
CA ARG A 107 3.03 1.67 -8.93
C ARG A 107 3.42 1.19 -7.53
N LYS A 108 2.94 1.85 -6.48
CA LYS A 108 3.21 1.43 -5.09
C LYS A 108 2.67 0.02 -4.78
N VAL A 109 1.63 -0.41 -5.48
CA VAL A 109 1.09 -1.77 -5.31
C VAL A 109 2.10 -2.80 -5.80
N ASP A 110 2.76 -2.56 -6.95
CA ASP A 110 3.86 -3.42 -7.40
C ASP A 110 5.01 -3.46 -6.39
N GLU A 111 5.35 -2.31 -5.80
CA GLU A 111 6.41 -2.21 -4.79
C GLU A 111 6.06 -3.01 -3.52
N TYR A 112 4.81 -2.96 -3.07
CA TYR A 112 4.34 -3.75 -1.94
C TYR A 112 4.37 -5.25 -2.26
N LEU A 113 3.86 -5.65 -3.43
CA LEU A 113 3.86 -7.05 -3.87
C LEU A 113 5.28 -7.59 -4.07
N ALA A 114 6.22 -6.76 -4.57
CA ALA A 114 7.64 -7.14 -4.70
C ALA A 114 8.32 -7.43 -3.35
N LEU A 115 7.81 -6.84 -2.26
CA LEU A 115 8.21 -7.16 -0.89
C LEU A 115 7.38 -8.31 -0.27
N GLY A 116 6.54 -8.96 -1.06
CA GLY A 116 5.67 -10.03 -0.62
C GLY A 116 4.52 -9.59 0.29
N LYS A 117 4.24 -8.28 0.39
CA LYS A 117 3.23 -7.77 1.32
C LYS A 117 1.80 -8.01 0.84
N PRO A 118 0.86 -8.39 1.73
CA PRO A 118 -0.54 -8.36 1.40
C PRO A 118 -1.01 -6.91 1.23
N VAL A 119 -1.85 -6.67 0.24
CA VAL A 119 -2.31 -5.32 -0.11
C VAL A 119 -3.83 -5.26 -0.08
N VAL A 120 -4.36 -4.23 0.57
CA VAL A 120 -5.78 -3.87 0.54
C VAL A 120 -5.93 -2.53 -0.17
N ALA A 121 -6.77 -2.46 -1.18
CA ALA A 121 -6.87 -1.28 -2.03
C ALA A 121 -8.32 -0.94 -2.38
N THR A 122 -8.58 0.33 -2.66
CA THR A 122 -9.86 0.76 -3.24
C THR A 122 -10.00 0.18 -4.64
N LYS A 123 -11.14 -0.44 -4.92
CA LYS A 123 -11.47 -1.04 -6.21
C LYS A 123 -11.57 0.04 -7.29
N THR A 124 -10.74 -0.08 -8.33
CA THR A 124 -10.81 0.72 -9.56
C THR A 124 -10.58 -0.18 -10.76
N LYS A 125 -10.87 0.30 -11.97
CA LYS A 125 -10.65 -0.46 -13.20
C LYS A 125 -9.15 -0.84 -13.35
N THR A 126 -8.25 0.07 -13.02
CA THR A 126 -6.80 -0.19 -13.09
C THR A 126 -6.32 -1.21 -12.05
N MET A 127 -7.05 -1.38 -10.94
CA MET A 127 -6.74 -2.39 -9.93
C MET A 127 -7.11 -3.81 -10.36
N GLU A 128 -7.89 -3.99 -11.43
CA GLU A 128 -8.26 -5.32 -11.95
C GLU A 128 -7.06 -6.15 -12.40
N ILE A 129 -5.96 -5.51 -12.82
CA ILE A 129 -4.72 -6.20 -13.17
C ILE A 129 -4.08 -6.97 -12.01
N PHE A 130 -4.41 -6.57 -10.77
CA PHE A 130 -3.92 -7.21 -9.54
C PHE A 130 -4.92 -8.20 -8.94
N ASN A 131 -5.99 -8.57 -9.67
CA ASN A 131 -6.97 -9.53 -9.19
C ASN A 131 -6.32 -10.86 -8.81
N GLY A 132 -6.68 -11.38 -7.63
CA GLY A 132 -6.10 -12.58 -7.05
C GLY A 132 -4.82 -12.35 -6.24
N TYR A 133 -4.23 -11.15 -6.26
CA TYR A 133 -3.03 -10.78 -5.48
C TYR A 133 -3.29 -9.65 -4.48
N VAL A 134 -4.37 -8.89 -4.69
CA VAL A 134 -4.77 -7.73 -3.88
C VAL A 134 -6.23 -7.88 -3.47
N TYR A 135 -6.55 -7.45 -2.28
CA TYR A 135 -7.93 -7.31 -1.81
C TYR A 135 -8.51 -5.99 -2.35
N ASN A 136 -9.33 -6.07 -3.38
CA ASN A 136 -10.00 -4.91 -3.98
C ASN A 136 -11.34 -4.65 -3.29
N CYS A 137 -11.50 -3.51 -2.63
CA CYS A 137 -12.60 -3.20 -1.72
C CYS A 137 -13.42 -1.99 -2.18
N THR A 138 -14.71 -2.04 -1.89
CA THR A 138 -15.63 -0.93 -2.07
C THR A 138 -16.16 -0.50 -0.70
N GLY A 139 -15.65 0.63 -0.20
CA GLY A 139 -16.08 1.19 1.09
C GLY A 139 -15.42 0.57 2.33
N ALA A 140 -15.74 1.18 3.48
CA ALA A 140 -15.04 0.92 4.74
C ALA A 140 -15.27 -0.49 5.30
N ASP A 141 -16.46 -1.06 5.09
CA ASP A 141 -16.78 -2.40 5.64
C ASP A 141 -15.91 -3.48 5.02
N GLU A 142 -15.86 -3.52 3.67
CA GLU A 142 -15.00 -4.45 2.96
C GLU A 142 -13.52 -4.20 3.25
N TYR A 143 -13.12 -2.92 3.40
CA TYR A 143 -11.76 -2.53 3.68
C TYR A 143 -11.27 -3.12 5.01
N VAL A 144 -12.05 -2.94 6.09
CA VAL A 144 -11.76 -3.48 7.42
C VAL A 144 -11.73 -5.01 7.42
N GLN A 145 -12.73 -5.66 6.78
CA GLN A 145 -12.77 -7.11 6.67
C GLN A 145 -11.56 -7.66 5.90
N SER A 146 -11.18 -6.99 4.82
CA SER A 146 -10.02 -7.38 4.00
C SER A 146 -8.69 -7.20 4.73
N ILE A 147 -8.53 -6.16 5.55
CA ILE A 147 -7.33 -6.00 6.39
C ILE A 147 -7.22 -7.17 7.37
N ARG A 148 -8.30 -7.54 8.05
CA ARG A 148 -8.31 -8.69 8.96
C ARG A 148 -7.97 -10.00 8.23
N ALA A 149 -8.63 -10.23 7.09
CA ALA A 149 -8.34 -11.40 6.27
C ALA A 149 -6.90 -11.44 5.77
N ALA A 150 -6.34 -10.29 5.40
CA ALA A 150 -4.96 -10.16 4.95
C ALA A 150 -3.96 -10.50 6.07
N LEU A 151 -4.25 -10.10 7.31
CA LEU A 151 -3.43 -10.43 8.48
C LEU A 151 -3.49 -11.93 8.83
N GLU A 152 -4.67 -12.55 8.71
CA GLU A 152 -4.87 -13.96 9.06
C GLU A 152 -4.32 -14.94 8.03
N LYS A 153 -4.39 -14.58 6.75
CA LYS A 153 -4.11 -15.49 5.61
C LYS A 153 -2.72 -15.31 5.00
N ASP A 154 -1.88 -14.45 5.56
CA ASP A 154 -0.55 -14.18 5.02
C ASP A 154 0.42 -15.33 5.36
N THR A 155 0.67 -16.22 4.39
CA THR A 155 1.60 -17.34 4.50
C THR A 155 2.87 -17.09 3.68
N PRO A 156 3.96 -17.83 3.94
CA PRO A 156 5.17 -17.77 3.11
C PRO A 156 4.89 -18.06 1.63
N GLU A 157 3.98 -18.97 1.32
CA GLU A 157 3.57 -19.34 -0.05
C GLU A 157 2.87 -18.15 -0.73
N GLU A 158 1.95 -17.48 -0.04
CA GLU A 158 1.27 -16.29 -0.55
C GLU A 158 2.24 -15.12 -0.75
N ARG A 159 3.23 -14.95 0.13
CA ARG A 159 4.30 -13.95 -0.04
C ARG A 159 5.11 -14.22 -1.30
N LYS A 160 5.54 -15.47 -1.49
CA LYS A 160 6.26 -15.87 -2.69
C LYS A 160 5.45 -15.64 -3.96
N ARG A 161 4.16 -16.02 -3.96
CA ARG A 161 3.25 -15.82 -5.08
C ARG A 161 3.11 -14.34 -5.47
N ARG A 162 3.02 -13.43 -4.47
CA ARG A 162 2.98 -11.98 -4.71
C ARG A 162 4.28 -11.46 -5.31
N MET A 163 5.43 -11.91 -4.80
CA MET A 163 6.74 -11.52 -5.32
C MET A 163 6.92 -11.97 -6.77
N GLU A 164 6.59 -13.23 -7.09
CA GLU A 164 6.65 -13.77 -8.46
C GLU A 164 5.77 -12.95 -9.41
N PHE A 165 4.56 -12.60 -9.00
CA PHE A 165 3.67 -11.75 -9.79
C PHE A 165 4.29 -10.36 -10.04
N ALA A 166 4.84 -9.71 -9.01
CA ALA A 166 5.47 -8.40 -9.14
C ALA A 166 6.65 -8.41 -10.13
N HIS A 167 7.42 -9.52 -10.21
CA HIS A 167 8.50 -9.68 -11.18
C HIS A 167 8.02 -9.67 -12.64
N THR A 168 6.74 -9.95 -12.90
CA THR A 168 6.17 -9.84 -14.26
C THR A 168 5.89 -8.39 -14.67
N HIS A 169 5.89 -7.44 -13.72
CA HIS A 169 5.56 -6.02 -13.91
C HIS A 169 6.81 -5.11 -13.87
N THR A 170 7.98 -5.66 -14.18
CA THR A 170 9.22 -4.86 -14.24
C THR A 170 9.20 -3.87 -15.41
N TRP A 171 10.06 -2.87 -15.32
CA TRP A 171 10.27 -1.90 -16.39
C TRP A 171 10.70 -2.58 -17.70
N GLU A 172 11.61 -3.54 -17.59
CA GLU A 172 12.13 -4.33 -18.73
C GLU A 172 10.98 -5.08 -19.43
N ASN A 173 10.11 -5.73 -18.66
CA ASN A 173 8.96 -6.44 -19.21
C ASN A 173 7.94 -5.48 -19.86
N SER A 174 7.72 -4.31 -19.27
CA SER A 174 6.83 -3.30 -19.81
C SER A 174 7.35 -2.71 -21.12
N VAL A 175 8.65 -2.41 -21.18
CA VAL A 175 9.33 -1.91 -22.39
C VAL A 175 9.34 -2.99 -23.47
N SER A 176 9.65 -4.24 -23.13
CA SER A 176 9.64 -5.36 -24.09
C SER A 176 8.25 -5.58 -24.71
N LYS A 177 7.19 -5.51 -23.91
CA LYS A 177 5.82 -5.58 -24.43
C LYS A 177 5.52 -4.44 -25.40
N LEU A 178 5.93 -3.21 -25.08
CA LEU A 178 5.73 -2.06 -25.95
C LEU A 178 6.44 -2.24 -27.30
N TYR A 179 7.71 -2.66 -27.30
CA TYR A 179 8.45 -2.93 -28.54
C TYR A 179 7.81 -4.04 -29.36
N ASN A 180 7.31 -5.10 -28.71
CA ASN A 180 6.62 -6.18 -29.41
C ASN A 180 5.34 -5.67 -30.11
N TYR A 181 4.59 -4.76 -29.52
CA TYR A 181 3.43 -4.16 -30.17
C TYR A 181 3.83 -3.27 -31.35
N ILE A 182 4.87 -2.44 -31.20
CA ILE A 182 5.36 -1.56 -32.28
C ILE A 182 5.83 -2.39 -33.48
N ASN A 183 6.53 -3.51 -33.27
CA ASN A 183 7.05 -4.37 -34.32
C ASN A 183 5.97 -5.21 -35.04
N GLN A 184 4.73 -5.21 -34.54
CA GLN A 184 3.58 -5.89 -35.16
C GLN A 184 2.74 -4.94 -36.03
N LEU A 185 3.04 -3.64 -36.03
CA LEU A 185 2.41 -2.60 -36.87
C LEU A 185 3.14 -2.44 -38.18
#